data_8f1f3a8a6b9e6695d71fd958d1d1285a
#
_entry.id   8f1f3a8a6b9e6695d71fd958d1d1285a
#
_cell.length_a   1.000
_cell.length_b   1.000
_cell.length_c   1.000
_cell.angle_alpha   90.00
_cell.angle_beta   90.00
_cell.angle_gamma   90.00
#
_symmetry.space_group_name_H-M   'P 1'
#
loop_
_entity.id
_entity.type
_entity.pdbx_description
1 polymer ?
#
loop_
_entity_poly.entity_id
_entity_poly.type
_entity_poly.pdbx_seq_one_letter_code
_entity_poly.pdbx_strand_id
1 'polypeptide(L)'
;MKVKILYTALISLITGGAMAQDCTFFFPQTEGTVWVRKGYDAKGNLQSVMSYQVDEVETLPSGQEVEADYVYTNPSGTIVNKGDIKAYCQNGEFFLDSKETLSYPGVVSEMNTNVDITENFINYPNPYAANFDKNNVYFDEASVKIYDKKNRKNRKDMAIKDREFIKTESITTPAGTFDCAKVKYNIATRSPKSKETITGYGYEWYSPNVGLVRTEQYDKNNVLQSYTVLEELK
;
A
#
# COMPACT_ATOMS: atom_id res chain seq x y z
N MET A 1 -18.91 61.00 -45.59
CA MET A 1 -19.49 59.89 -44.82
C MET A 1 -18.38 58.89 -44.53
N LYS A 2 -17.91 58.81 -43.27
CA LYS A 2 -16.87 57.82 -42.88
C LYS A 2 -17.56 56.70 -42.10
N VAL A 3 -17.57 55.50 -42.70
CA VAL A 3 -18.08 54.24 -42.07
C VAL A 3 -17.01 53.71 -41.12
N LYS A 4 -17.31 53.65 -39.80
CA LYS A 4 -16.50 52.96 -38.79
C LYS A 4 -16.96 51.50 -38.72
N ILE A 5 -16.10 50.61 -39.15
CA ILE A 5 -16.30 49.18 -38.96
C ILE A 5 -15.82 48.80 -37.55
N LEU A 6 -16.76 48.35 -36.71
CA LEU A 6 -16.49 47.84 -35.36
C LEU A 6 -16.18 46.35 -35.49
N TYR A 7 -14.92 45.98 -35.25
CA TYR A 7 -14.56 44.55 -35.10
C TYR A 7 -14.86 44.11 -33.68
N THR A 8 -15.89 43.28 -33.53
CA THR A 8 -16.17 42.60 -32.27
C THR A 8 -15.34 41.32 -32.24
N ALA A 9 -14.29 41.30 -31.43
CA ALA A 9 -13.51 40.11 -31.21
C ALA A 9 -14.27 39.17 -30.27
N LEU A 10 -14.75 38.05 -30.80
CA LEU A 10 -15.37 36.96 -30.03
C LEU A 10 -14.25 36.16 -29.36
N ILE A 11 -13.98 36.40 -28.08
CA ILE A 11 -13.07 35.59 -27.27
C ILE A 11 -13.87 34.37 -26.83
N SER A 12 -13.67 33.25 -27.51
CA SER A 12 -14.15 31.94 -27.07
C SER A 12 -13.27 31.48 -25.88
N LEU A 13 -13.82 31.59 -24.66
CA LEU A 13 -13.26 30.89 -23.50
C LEU A 13 -13.37 29.38 -23.73
N ILE A 14 -12.27 28.74 -24.11
CA ILE A 14 -12.12 27.30 -24.02
C ILE A 14 -11.91 26.99 -22.54
N THR A 15 -12.97 26.70 -21.82
CA THR A 15 -12.89 26.04 -20.50
C THR A 15 -12.43 24.62 -20.76
N GLY A 16 -11.12 24.41 -20.78
CA GLY A 16 -10.54 23.09 -20.68
C GLY A 16 -10.92 22.52 -19.32
N GLY A 17 -12.00 21.74 -19.27
CA GLY A 17 -12.29 20.91 -18.12
C GLY A 17 -11.09 19.98 -17.96
N ALA A 18 -10.32 20.15 -16.87
CA ALA A 18 -9.39 19.11 -16.44
C ALA A 18 -10.25 17.86 -16.19
N MET A 19 -10.18 16.91 -17.12
CA MET A 19 -10.73 15.58 -16.88
C MET A 19 -9.92 15.04 -15.70
N ALA A 20 -10.56 14.95 -14.54
CA ALA A 20 -10.02 14.19 -13.45
C ALA A 20 -9.74 12.77 -14.02
N GLN A 21 -8.49 12.40 -14.08
CA GLN A 21 -8.09 11.11 -14.62
C GLN A 21 -8.62 10.07 -13.65
N ASP A 22 -9.57 9.21 -14.11
CA ASP A 22 -10.17 8.17 -13.29
C ASP A 22 -9.07 7.27 -12.72
N CYS A 23 -8.84 7.41 -11.43
CA CYS A 23 -7.88 6.58 -10.69
C CYS A 23 -8.67 5.58 -9.84
N THR A 24 -8.37 4.31 -10.00
CA THR A 24 -8.92 3.29 -9.11
C THR A 24 -8.13 3.31 -7.80
N PHE A 25 -8.80 3.69 -6.73
CA PHE A 25 -8.25 3.72 -5.39
C PHE A 25 -8.26 2.32 -4.77
N PHE A 26 -7.09 1.84 -4.31
CA PHE A 26 -6.97 0.58 -3.56
C PHE A 26 -6.81 0.87 -2.07
N PHE A 27 -7.70 1.71 -1.55
CA PHE A 27 -7.72 2.15 -0.17
C PHE A 27 -9.14 2.67 0.16
N PRO A 28 -9.64 2.60 1.42
CA PRO A 28 -10.91 3.22 1.79
C PRO A 28 -10.88 4.73 1.58
N GLN A 29 -11.97 5.32 1.06
CA GLN A 29 -12.03 6.73 0.67
C GLN A 29 -13.09 7.53 1.45
N THR A 30 -13.65 6.98 2.51
CA THR A 30 -14.68 7.65 3.31
C THR A 30 -14.14 7.91 4.71
N GLU A 31 -14.15 9.18 5.14
CA GLU A 31 -13.76 9.56 6.49
C GLU A 31 -14.51 8.76 7.55
N GLY A 32 -13.81 8.35 8.60
CA GLY A 32 -14.35 7.51 9.66
C GLY A 32 -14.41 6.01 9.32
N THR A 33 -14.12 5.59 8.07
CA THR A 33 -14.04 4.16 7.75
C THR A 33 -12.97 3.50 8.61
N VAL A 34 -13.33 2.42 9.27
CA VAL A 34 -12.44 1.61 10.12
C VAL A 34 -12.23 0.25 9.47
N TRP A 35 -10.97 -0.20 9.43
CA TRP A 35 -10.67 -1.58 9.04
C TRP A 35 -9.62 -2.19 9.96
N VAL A 36 -9.72 -3.50 10.12
CA VAL A 36 -8.83 -4.28 10.99
C VAL A 36 -8.24 -5.43 10.19
N ARG A 37 -6.91 -5.56 10.23
CA ARG A 37 -6.21 -6.75 9.74
C ARG A 37 -5.57 -7.48 10.91
N LYS A 38 -5.60 -8.82 10.86
CA LYS A 38 -4.91 -9.68 11.82
C LYS A 38 -3.79 -10.43 11.14
N GLY A 39 -2.65 -10.46 11.80
CA GLY A 39 -1.46 -11.18 11.35
C GLY A 39 -1.23 -12.45 12.15
N TYR A 40 -0.89 -13.54 11.45
CA TYR A 40 -0.73 -14.87 12.01
C TYR A 40 0.61 -15.50 11.59
N ASP A 41 1.14 -16.37 12.42
CA ASP A 41 2.23 -17.26 12.01
C ASP A 41 1.71 -18.41 11.11
N ALA A 42 2.63 -19.24 10.60
CA ALA A 42 2.28 -20.37 9.74
C ALA A 42 1.38 -21.42 10.42
N LYS A 43 1.28 -21.42 11.74
CA LYS A 43 0.45 -22.36 12.53
C LYS A 43 -0.93 -21.77 12.85
N GLY A 44 -1.19 -20.52 12.44
CA GLY A 44 -2.45 -19.82 12.73
C GLY A 44 -2.48 -19.15 14.11
N ASN A 45 -1.37 -19.00 14.80
CA ASN A 45 -1.32 -18.24 16.04
C ASN A 45 -1.28 -16.75 15.73
N LEU A 46 -2.15 -15.96 16.39
CA LEU A 46 -2.18 -14.52 16.27
C LEU A 46 -0.83 -13.91 16.67
N GLN A 47 -0.31 -13.03 15.85
CA GLN A 47 0.96 -12.32 16.07
C GLN A 47 0.77 -10.81 16.22
N SER A 48 -0.21 -10.24 15.50
CA SER A 48 -0.47 -8.79 15.53
C SER A 48 -1.91 -8.48 15.15
N VAL A 49 -2.40 -7.34 15.64
CA VAL A 49 -3.64 -6.71 15.18
C VAL A 49 -3.29 -5.31 14.69
N MET A 50 -3.74 -4.98 13.50
CA MET A 50 -3.49 -3.71 12.82
C MET A 50 -4.86 -3.05 12.59
N SER A 51 -5.15 -2.00 13.35
CA SER A 51 -6.39 -1.22 13.24
C SER A 51 -6.10 0.09 12.56
N TYR A 52 -6.98 0.51 11.66
CA TYR A 52 -6.86 1.72 10.88
C TYR A 52 -8.17 2.49 10.89
N GLN A 53 -8.07 3.80 10.72
CA GLN A 53 -9.24 4.67 10.53
C GLN A 53 -8.88 5.79 9.56
N VAL A 54 -9.70 6.00 8.53
CA VAL A 54 -9.57 7.17 7.65
C VAL A 54 -9.84 8.43 8.47
N ASP A 55 -8.85 9.32 8.54
CA ASP A 55 -8.93 10.60 9.25
C ASP A 55 -9.32 11.73 8.29
N GLU A 56 -8.68 11.80 7.14
CA GLU A 56 -8.89 12.89 6.19
C GLU A 56 -8.93 12.40 4.73
N VAL A 57 -9.80 13.04 3.94
CA VAL A 57 -9.89 12.83 2.49
C VAL A 57 -9.81 14.18 1.80
N GLU A 58 -8.72 14.44 1.08
CA GLU A 58 -8.49 15.71 0.39
C GLU A 58 -8.57 15.55 -1.13
N THR A 59 -9.26 16.48 -1.78
CA THR A 59 -9.28 16.57 -3.25
C THR A 59 -8.23 17.57 -3.73
N LEU A 60 -7.21 17.08 -4.41
CA LEU A 60 -6.12 17.86 -4.97
C LEU A 60 -6.34 18.12 -6.48
N PRO A 61 -5.70 19.14 -7.07
CA PRO A 61 -5.77 19.38 -8.51
C PRO A 61 -5.25 18.20 -9.36
N SER A 62 -4.35 17.38 -8.79
CA SER A 62 -3.75 16.19 -9.42
C SER A 62 -4.50 14.89 -9.16
N GLY A 63 -5.53 14.90 -8.28
CA GLY A 63 -6.27 13.71 -7.87
C GLY A 63 -6.76 13.78 -6.43
N GLN A 64 -6.79 12.66 -5.74
CA GLN A 64 -7.26 12.54 -4.35
C GLN A 64 -6.14 12.02 -3.46
N GLU A 65 -6.07 12.53 -2.23
CA GLU A 65 -5.23 12.01 -1.14
C GLU A 65 -6.13 11.56 0.02
N VAL A 66 -5.76 10.47 0.66
CA VAL A 66 -6.41 9.94 1.87
C VAL A 66 -5.34 9.74 2.92
N GLU A 67 -5.58 10.23 4.12
CA GLU A 67 -4.78 9.97 5.31
C GLU A 67 -5.57 9.06 6.26
N ALA A 68 -4.89 8.08 6.88
CA ALA A 68 -5.49 7.21 7.85
C ALA A 68 -4.54 6.96 9.03
N ASP A 69 -5.09 7.07 10.23
CA ASP A 69 -4.42 6.66 11.45
C ASP A 69 -4.30 5.14 11.53
N TYR A 70 -3.17 4.65 12.08
CA TYR A 70 -3.03 3.24 12.40
C TYR A 70 -2.55 3.00 13.83
N VAL A 71 -2.99 1.88 14.39
CA VAL A 71 -2.52 1.34 15.67
C VAL A 71 -2.20 -0.13 15.50
N TYR A 72 -0.95 -0.52 15.76
CA TYR A 72 -0.51 -1.91 15.76
C TYR A 72 -0.34 -2.40 17.18
N THR A 73 -0.96 -3.54 17.49
CA THR A 73 -0.85 -4.19 18.79
C THR A 73 -0.31 -5.62 18.65
N ASN A 74 0.32 -6.10 19.72
CA ASN A 74 0.65 -7.50 19.87
C ASN A 74 -0.60 -8.31 20.28
N PRO A 75 -0.52 -9.66 20.38
CA PRO A 75 -1.66 -10.49 20.77
C PRO A 75 -2.25 -10.18 22.16
N SER A 76 -1.47 -9.57 23.06
CA SER A 76 -1.95 -9.14 24.40
C SER A 76 -2.63 -7.77 24.39
N GLY A 77 -2.77 -7.12 23.22
CA GLY A 77 -3.36 -5.80 23.09
C GLY A 77 -2.41 -4.64 23.42
N THR A 78 -1.12 -4.91 23.67
CA THR A 78 -0.14 -3.85 23.91
C THR A 78 0.19 -3.15 22.59
N ILE A 79 0.11 -1.82 22.57
CA ILE A 79 0.49 -1.02 21.39
C ILE A 79 1.98 -1.17 21.14
N VAL A 80 2.33 -1.59 19.94
CA VAL A 80 3.71 -1.77 19.48
C VAL A 80 4.16 -0.64 18.54
N ASN A 81 3.21 -0.11 17.76
CA ASN A 81 3.44 1.06 16.91
C ASN A 81 2.11 1.78 16.64
N LYS A 82 2.20 3.07 16.33
CA LYS A 82 1.08 3.89 15.86
C LYS A 82 1.60 5.05 15.04
N GLY A 83 0.77 5.61 14.19
CA GLY A 83 1.08 6.75 13.34
C GLY A 83 0.03 6.88 12.25
N ASP A 84 0.43 7.47 11.16
CA ASP A 84 -0.37 7.73 9.99
C ASP A 84 0.20 7.02 8.75
N ILE A 85 -0.67 6.72 7.81
CA ILE A 85 -0.34 6.28 6.45
C ILE A 85 -1.14 7.11 5.45
N LYS A 86 -0.56 7.30 4.27
CA LYS A 86 -1.18 8.04 3.19
C LYS A 86 -1.34 7.19 1.94
N ALA A 87 -2.40 7.50 1.21
CA ALA A 87 -2.65 6.96 -0.12
C ALA A 87 -3.09 8.09 -1.04
N TYR A 88 -2.64 8.10 -2.27
CA TYR A 88 -3.04 9.13 -3.22
C TYR A 88 -3.08 8.62 -4.65
N CYS A 89 -3.82 9.34 -5.48
CA CYS A 89 -3.80 9.19 -6.92
C CYS A 89 -3.07 10.35 -7.58
N GLN A 90 -2.17 10.02 -8.49
CA GLN A 90 -1.49 11.02 -9.31
C GLN A 90 -1.38 10.51 -10.75
N ASN A 91 -1.82 11.34 -11.70
CA ASN A 91 -1.79 11.01 -13.13
C ASN A 91 -2.49 9.68 -13.49
N GLY A 92 -3.57 9.33 -12.77
CA GLY A 92 -4.33 8.08 -12.99
C GLY A 92 -3.70 6.84 -12.36
N GLU A 93 -2.62 6.98 -11.61
CA GLU A 93 -1.94 5.90 -10.91
C GLU A 93 -2.13 6.04 -9.40
N PHE A 94 -2.38 4.93 -8.72
CA PHE A 94 -2.57 4.87 -7.27
C PHE A 94 -1.25 4.56 -6.56
N PHE A 95 -0.98 5.32 -5.50
CA PHE A 95 0.19 5.19 -4.65
C PHE A 95 -0.23 4.98 -3.19
N LEU A 96 0.46 4.09 -2.51
CA LEU A 96 0.25 3.77 -1.10
C LEU A 96 1.56 3.85 -0.32
N ASP A 97 1.52 4.38 0.89
CA ASP A 97 2.66 4.37 1.81
C ASP A 97 3.17 2.94 2.01
N SER A 98 4.46 2.74 1.79
CA SER A 98 5.11 1.44 1.91
C SER A 98 5.03 0.82 3.32
N LYS A 99 4.73 1.63 4.34
CA LYS A 99 4.44 1.14 5.69
C LYS A 99 3.32 0.10 5.69
N GLU A 100 2.32 0.29 4.83
CA GLU A 100 1.18 -0.63 4.72
C GLU A 100 1.62 -2.00 4.17
N THR A 101 2.39 -2.03 3.11
CA THR A 101 2.92 -3.25 2.49
C THR A 101 3.95 -3.94 3.38
N LEU A 102 4.74 -3.17 4.12
CA LEU A 102 5.77 -3.70 5.04
C LEU A 102 5.20 -4.14 6.40
N SER A 103 3.90 -3.94 6.64
CA SER A 103 3.21 -4.24 7.91
C SER A 103 2.86 -5.72 8.08
N TYR A 104 3.77 -6.63 7.82
CA TYR A 104 3.56 -8.05 8.09
C TYR A 104 4.15 -8.49 9.45
N PRO A 105 3.69 -9.62 10.03
CA PRO A 105 4.03 -10.01 11.41
C PRO A 105 5.52 -9.99 11.73
N GLY A 106 6.37 -10.41 10.81
CA GLY A 106 7.83 -10.42 11.00
C GLY A 106 8.45 -9.03 11.13
N VAL A 107 7.93 -8.03 10.40
CA VAL A 107 8.38 -6.63 10.51
C VAL A 107 7.73 -5.95 11.71
N VAL A 108 6.43 -6.15 11.91
CA VAL A 108 5.70 -5.57 13.07
C VAL A 108 6.32 -5.99 14.39
N SER A 109 6.77 -7.24 14.54
CA SER A 109 7.46 -7.69 15.75
C SER A 109 8.80 -6.96 15.98
N GLU A 110 9.50 -6.58 14.90
CA GLU A 110 10.74 -5.81 14.99
C GLU A 110 10.50 -4.30 15.19
N MET A 111 9.33 -3.77 14.77
CA MET A 111 8.94 -2.36 15.00
C MET A 111 8.88 -1.97 16.47
N ASN A 112 8.66 -2.94 17.37
CA ASN A 112 8.72 -2.74 18.81
C ASN A 112 10.05 -2.19 19.32
N THR A 113 11.10 -2.30 18.55
CA THR A 113 12.42 -1.95 19.03
C THR A 113 13.04 -0.75 18.33
N ASN A 114 12.85 -0.50 17.02
CA ASN A 114 13.70 0.50 16.39
C ASN A 114 13.66 0.54 14.87
N VAL A 115 12.49 0.64 14.29
CA VAL A 115 12.32 0.71 12.85
C VAL A 115 12.17 2.16 12.41
N ASP A 116 13.10 2.65 11.58
CA ASP A 116 12.83 3.80 10.73
C ASP A 116 12.34 3.24 9.38
N ILE A 117 11.06 3.33 9.15
CA ILE A 117 10.50 3.09 7.82
C ILE A 117 10.85 4.33 7.01
N THR A 118 11.62 4.16 5.96
CA THR A 118 11.84 5.23 5.00
C THR A 118 10.51 5.40 4.27
N GLU A 119 9.91 6.57 4.37
CA GLU A 119 8.66 6.92 3.70
C GLU A 119 8.88 6.85 2.19
N ASN A 120 8.55 5.72 1.61
CA ASN A 120 8.48 5.54 0.18
C ASN A 120 7.05 5.15 -0.15
N PHE A 121 6.45 5.85 -1.07
CA PHE A 121 5.21 5.42 -1.69
C PHE A 121 5.54 4.37 -2.76
N ILE A 122 4.66 3.40 -2.89
CA ILE A 122 4.72 2.39 -3.94
C ILE A 122 3.43 2.41 -4.74
N ASN A 123 3.55 2.21 -6.03
CA ASN A 123 2.42 2.18 -6.92
C ASN A 123 1.67 0.85 -6.88
N TYR A 124 0.37 0.93 -7.16
CA TYR A 124 -0.51 -0.23 -7.41
C TYR A 124 -1.23 -0.01 -8.74
N PRO A 125 -0.67 -0.51 -9.83
CA PRO A 125 -1.29 -0.43 -11.15
C PRO A 125 -2.67 -1.06 -11.16
N ASN A 126 -3.61 -0.46 -11.90
CA ASN A 126 -4.99 -0.91 -11.96
C ASN A 126 -5.19 -2.07 -12.95
N PRO A 127 -5.28 -3.34 -12.50
CA PRO A 127 -5.47 -4.49 -13.38
C PRO A 127 -6.90 -4.61 -13.93
N TYR A 128 -7.82 -3.76 -13.48
CA TYR A 128 -9.20 -3.71 -13.95
C TYR A 128 -9.40 -2.67 -15.06
N ALA A 129 -8.37 -1.89 -15.38
CA ALA A 129 -8.41 -0.94 -16.48
C ALA A 129 -8.43 -1.67 -17.84
N ALA A 130 -9.25 -1.17 -18.77
CA ALA A 130 -9.42 -1.79 -20.09
C ALA A 130 -8.10 -1.87 -20.91
N ASN A 131 -7.14 -1.00 -20.63
CA ASN A 131 -5.83 -0.92 -21.27
C ASN A 131 -4.70 -1.54 -20.44
N PHE A 132 -5.01 -2.29 -19.39
CA PHE A 132 -4.00 -2.91 -18.55
C PHE A 132 -3.21 -3.98 -19.33
N ASP A 133 -1.89 -3.80 -19.40
CA ASP A 133 -0.96 -4.77 -19.98
C ASP A 133 0.01 -5.26 -18.89
N LYS A 134 -0.20 -6.48 -18.42
CA LYS A 134 0.62 -7.12 -17.38
C LYS A 134 2.10 -7.25 -17.73
N ASN A 135 2.45 -7.24 -19.04
CA ASN A 135 3.83 -7.38 -19.49
C ASN A 135 4.56 -6.03 -19.61
N ASN A 136 3.81 -4.94 -19.48
CA ASN A 136 4.33 -3.57 -19.61
C ASN A 136 3.97 -2.70 -18.41
N VAL A 137 3.72 -3.32 -17.25
CA VAL A 137 3.41 -2.63 -16.01
C VAL A 137 4.65 -2.58 -15.12
N TYR A 138 4.95 -1.41 -14.60
CA TYR A 138 6.03 -1.20 -13.65
C TYR A 138 5.46 -1.16 -12.22
N PHE A 139 6.14 -1.85 -11.31
CA PHE A 139 5.87 -1.80 -9.88
C PHE A 139 7.08 -1.24 -9.14
N ASP A 140 6.84 -0.26 -8.27
CA ASP A 140 7.87 0.30 -7.40
C ASP A 140 8.38 -0.73 -6.39
N GLU A 141 9.62 -0.56 -5.97
CA GLU A 141 10.21 -1.29 -4.86
C GLU A 141 10.00 -0.54 -3.54
N ALA A 142 9.82 -1.26 -2.45
CA ALA A 142 9.75 -0.70 -1.11
C ALA A 142 10.93 -1.17 -0.26
N SER A 143 11.44 -0.30 0.60
CA SER A 143 12.50 -0.68 1.53
C SER A 143 12.29 -0.11 2.93
N VAL A 144 12.67 -0.89 3.93
CA VAL A 144 12.67 -0.51 5.33
C VAL A 144 14.05 -0.71 5.92
N LYS A 145 14.46 0.24 6.76
CA LYS A 145 15.71 0.17 7.51
C LYS A 145 15.41 -0.08 8.97
N ILE A 146 15.89 -1.18 9.48
CA ILE A 146 15.70 -1.60 10.86
C ILE A 146 16.97 -1.25 11.66
N TYR A 147 16.80 -0.41 12.69
CA TYR A 147 17.89 0.05 13.55
C TYR A 147 17.74 -0.49 14.97
N ASP A 148 18.82 -0.86 15.60
CA ASP A 148 18.87 -0.94 17.05
C ASP A 148 19.02 0.48 17.65
N LYS A 149 18.03 0.97 18.42
CA LYS A 149 18.06 2.31 19.05
C LYS A 149 19.24 2.53 19.97
N LYS A 150 19.68 1.48 20.66
CA LYS A 150 20.83 1.58 21.56
C LYS A 150 22.15 1.59 20.83
N ASN A 151 22.19 0.98 19.65
CA ASN A 151 23.44 0.85 18.91
C ASN A 151 23.17 0.92 17.39
N ARG A 152 23.02 2.13 16.86
CA ARG A 152 22.76 2.39 15.42
C ARG A 152 23.71 1.67 14.44
N LYS A 153 24.66 0.89 14.95
CA LYS A 153 25.64 0.12 14.16
C LYS A 153 25.08 -1.19 13.59
N ASN A 154 24.01 -1.72 14.13
CA ASN A 154 23.40 -2.97 13.63
C ASN A 154 22.18 -2.67 12.76
N ARG A 155 22.43 -2.31 11.49
CA ARG A 155 21.35 -2.11 10.50
C ARG A 155 21.05 -3.41 9.80
N LYS A 156 19.76 -3.72 9.70
CA LYS A 156 19.21 -4.68 8.75
C LYS A 156 18.34 -3.89 7.79
N ASP A 157 18.64 -3.93 6.52
CA ASP A 157 17.75 -3.41 5.49
C ASP A 157 16.87 -4.57 5.00
N MET A 158 15.59 -4.32 4.81
CA MET A 158 14.66 -5.22 4.13
C MET A 158 14.08 -4.47 2.94
N ALA A 159 13.89 -5.17 1.83
CA ALA A 159 13.27 -4.62 0.64
C ALA A 159 12.27 -5.61 0.04
N ILE A 160 11.21 -5.06 -0.51
CA ILE A 160 10.27 -5.73 -1.39
C ILE A 160 10.66 -5.36 -2.81
N LYS A 161 10.98 -6.37 -3.61
CA LYS A 161 11.52 -6.22 -4.96
C LYS A 161 10.82 -7.13 -5.95
N ASP A 162 11.06 -6.86 -7.23
CA ASP A 162 10.57 -7.70 -8.33
C ASP A 162 9.06 -7.95 -8.19
N ARG A 163 8.29 -6.89 -7.91
CA ARG A 163 6.83 -6.98 -7.80
C ARG A 163 6.24 -7.26 -9.17
N GLU A 164 5.34 -8.23 -9.24
CA GLU A 164 4.69 -8.64 -10.48
C GLU A 164 3.20 -8.97 -10.28
N PHE A 165 2.35 -8.52 -11.20
CA PHE A 165 0.94 -8.92 -11.24
C PHE A 165 0.82 -10.38 -11.70
N ILE A 166 0.08 -11.19 -10.93
CA ILE A 166 -0.15 -12.61 -11.24
C ILE A 166 -1.50 -12.80 -11.92
N LYS A 167 -2.58 -12.38 -11.26
CA LYS A 167 -3.98 -12.55 -11.71
C LYS A 167 -4.94 -11.76 -10.83
N THR A 168 -6.18 -11.67 -11.27
CA THR A 168 -7.30 -11.35 -10.40
C THR A 168 -7.96 -12.62 -9.88
N GLU A 169 -8.43 -12.59 -8.63
CA GLU A 169 -9.19 -13.69 -8.02
C GLU A 169 -10.04 -13.18 -6.85
N SER A 170 -11.10 -13.91 -6.53
CA SER A 170 -11.97 -13.59 -5.40
C SER A 170 -11.41 -14.19 -4.10
N ILE A 171 -11.29 -13.36 -3.04
CA ILE A 171 -10.77 -13.75 -1.72
C ILE A 171 -11.86 -13.55 -0.68
N THR A 172 -12.14 -14.59 0.09
CA THR A 172 -13.07 -14.53 1.23
C THR A 172 -12.30 -14.43 2.54
N THR A 173 -12.67 -13.45 3.37
CA THR A 173 -12.13 -13.19 4.71
C THR A 173 -13.29 -13.00 5.69
N PRO A 174 -13.06 -12.86 7.00
CA PRO A 174 -14.12 -12.50 7.95
C PRO A 174 -14.84 -11.20 7.63
N ALA A 175 -14.16 -10.23 6.98
CA ALA A 175 -14.76 -8.96 6.57
C ALA A 175 -15.69 -9.08 5.33
N GLY A 176 -15.60 -10.18 4.57
CA GLY A 176 -16.39 -10.38 3.35
C GLY A 176 -15.64 -11.06 2.22
N THR A 177 -16.23 -11.02 1.03
CA THR A 177 -15.63 -11.54 -0.21
C THR A 177 -15.30 -10.39 -1.14
N PHE A 178 -14.08 -10.36 -1.64
CA PHE A 178 -13.51 -9.25 -2.40
C PHE A 178 -12.87 -9.74 -3.69
N ASP A 179 -13.09 -9.03 -4.78
CA ASP A 179 -12.35 -9.24 -6.02
C ASP A 179 -10.98 -8.54 -5.91
N CYS A 180 -9.94 -9.33 -5.92
CA CYS A 180 -8.59 -8.87 -5.63
C CYS A 180 -7.65 -9.04 -6.80
N ALA A 181 -6.73 -8.10 -6.95
CA ALA A 181 -5.52 -8.27 -7.73
C ALA A 181 -4.45 -8.93 -6.85
N LYS A 182 -3.84 -10.00 -7.36
CA LYS A 182 -2.74 -10.69 -6.70
C LYS A 182 -1.41 -10.22 -7.27
N VAL A 183 -0.54 -9.74 -6.40
CA VAL A 183 0.85 -9.37 -6.72
C VAL A 183 1.80 -10.30 -5.98
N LYS A 184 2.83 -10.74 -6.67
CA LYS A 184 3.98 -11.43 -6.07
C LYS A 184 5.14 -10.46 -5.91
N TYR A 185 5.99 -10.69 -4.90
CA TYR A 185 7.22 -9.93 -4.69
C TYR A 185 8.29 -10.80 -4.03
N ASN A 186 9.56 -10.42 -4.21
CA ASN A 186 10.67 -10.99 -3.50
C ASN A 186 10.99 -10.19 -2.23
N ILE A 187 11.41 -10.88 -1.17
CA ILE A 187 11.88 -10.29 0.08
C ILE A 187 13.40 -10.37 0.08
N ALA A 188 14.05 -9.22 0.01
CA ALA A 188 15.50 -9.11 0.11
C ALA A 188 15.90 -8.59 1.49
N THR A 189 16.99 -9.10 2.03
CA THR A 189 17.58 -8.58 3.26
C THR A 189 19.07 -8.30 3.10
N ARG A 190 19.55 -7.26 3.77
CA ARG A 190 20.96 -6.89 3.82
C ARG A 190 21.35 -6.54 5.25
N SER A 191 22.43 -7.14 5.75
CA SER A 191 23.09 -6.73 6.97
C SER A 191 24.30 -5.84 6.63
N PRO A 192 24.80 -4.99 7.56
CA PRO A 192 25.90 -4.05 7.28
C PRO A 192 27.18 -4.69 6.75
N LYS A 193 27.38 -5.97 7.01
CA LYS A 193 28.59 -6.73 6.62
C LYS A 193 28.32 -7.77 5.52
N SER A 194 27.10 -7.81 4.96
CA SER A 194 26.72 -8.78 3.92
C SER A 194 26.20 -8.08 2.67
N LYS A 195 26.29 -8.77 1.54
CA LYS A 195 25.56 -8.38 0.34
C LYS A 195 24.05 -8.62 0.57
N GLU A 196 23.22 -7.89 -0.17
CA GLU A 196 21.80 -8.15 -0.24
C GLU A 196 21.55 -9.56 -0.78
N THR A 197 20.62 -10.26 -0.15
CA THR A 197 20.22 -11.62 -0.54
C THR A 197 18.70 -11.76 -0.50
N ILE A 198 18.13 -12.45 -1.47
CA ILE A 198 16.72 -12.85 -1.43
C ILE A 198 16.56 -13.92 -0.33
N THR A 199 15.72 -13.63 0.65
CA THR A 199 15.47 -14.50 1.82
C THR A 199 14.13 -15.20 1.76
N GLY A 200 13.23 -14.76 0.87
CA GLY A 200 11.90 -15.32 0.68
C GLY A 200 11.13 -14.54 -0.37
N TYR A 201 9.87 -14.80 -0.45
CA TYR A 201 8.93 -14.09 -1.31
C TYR A 201 7.57 -13.97 -0.64
N GLY A 202 6.70 -13.14 -1.18
CA GLY A 202 5.34 -12.97 -0.68
C GLY A 202 4.32 -12.77 -1.79
N TYR A 203 3.07 -12.82 -1.36
CA TYR A 203 1.92 -12.41 -2.14
C TYR A 203 1.12 -11.38 -1.36
N GLU A 204 0.56 -10.43 -2.09
CA GLU A 204 -0.44 -9.50 -1.59
C GLU A 204 -1.67 -9.52 -2.49
N TRP A 205 -2.84 -9.41 -1.88
CA TRP A 205 -4.13 -9.31 -2.57
C TRP A 205 -4.75 -7.98 -2.18
N TYR A 206 -4.94 -7.12 -3.15
CA TYR A 206 -5.54 -5.81 -2.94
C TYR A 206 -6.80 -5.64 -3.78
N SER A 207 -7.79 -4.94 -3.22
CA SER A 207 -9.11 -4.75 -3.82
C SER A 207 -9.47 -3.26 -3.91
N PRO A 208 -10.16 -2.82 -4.99
CA PRO A 208 -10.64 -1.46 -5.12
C PRO A 208 -11.47 -1.02 -3.91
N ASN A 209 -11.24 0.20 -3.41
CA ASN A 209 -11.92 0.84 -2.28
C ASN A 209 -11.79 0.10 -0.93
N VAL A 210 -10.93 -0.89 -0.84
CA VAL A 210 -10.73 -1.74 0.34
C VAL A 210 -9.27 -1.73 0.80
N GLY A 211 -8.33 -1.83 -0.13
CA GLY A 211 -6.90 -1.97 0.18
C GLY A 211 -6.44 -3.41 0.25
N LEU A 212 -5.48 -3.68 1.13
CA LEU A 212 -4.90 -5.01 1.30
C LEU A 212 -5.86 -5.93 2.05
N VAL A 213 -6.37 -6.94 1.35
CA VAL A 213 -7.30 -7.95 1.85
C VAL A 213 -6.58 -9.12 2.51
N ARG A 214 -5.45 -9.54 1.92
CA ARG A 214 -4.63 -10.67 2.39
C ARG A 214 -3.18 -10.45 2.00
N THR A 215 -2.25 -10.93 2.85
CA THR A 215 -0.84 -11.12 2.48
C THR A 215 -0.37 -12.51 2.92
N GLU A 216 0.60 -13.07 2.22
CA GLU A 216 1.27 -14.31 2.60
C GLU A 216 2.77 -14.17 2.37
N GLN A 217 3.57 -14.78 3.24
CA GLN A 217 5.01 -14.74 3.16
C GLN A 217 5.60 -16.12 3.29
N TYR A 218 6.55 -16.42 2.44
CA TYR A 218 7.21 -17.69 2.29
C TYR A 218 8.73 -17.53 2.39
N ASP A 219 9.38 -18.50 2.94
CA ASP A 219 10.84 -18.58 2.85
C ASP A 219 11.28 -19.08 1.44
N LYS A 220 12.60 -19.12 1.24
CA LYS A 220 13.20 -19.62 -0.01
C LYS A 220 12.91 -21.10 -0.35
N ASN A 221 12.41 -21.86 0.62
CA ASN A 221 12.05 -23.28 0.45
C ASN A 221 10.54 -23.47 0.22
N ASN A 222 9.80 -22.40 -0.05
CA ASN A 222 8.34 -22.36 -0.23
C ASN A 222 7.55 -22.73 1.04
N VAL A 223 8.12 -22.55 2.23
CA VAL A 223 7.44 -22.77 3.49
C VAL A 223 6.78 -21.47 3.94
N LEU A 224 5.44 -21.49 4.15
CA LEU A 224 4.71 -20.35 4.69
C LEU A 224 5.28 -19.95 6.05
N GLN A 225 5.56 -18.67 6.24
CA GLN A 225 6.08 -18.11 7.48
C GLN A 225 5.01 -17.35 8.24
N SER A 226 4.23 -16.53 7.53
CA SER A 226 3.19 -15.70 8.11
C SER A 226 2.17 -15.28 7.06
N TYR A 227 1.01 -14.84 7.51
CA TYR A 227 -0.01 -14.24 6.66
C TYR A 227 -0.81 -13.19 7.43
N THR A 228 -1.43 -12.25 6.69
CA THR A 228 -2.43 -11.34 7.25
C THR A 228 -3.76 -11.50 6.53
N VAL A 229 -4.85 -11.20 7.21
CA VAL A 229 -6.19 -11.16 6.62
C VAL A 229 -6.97 -9.94 7.10
N LEU A 230 -7.81 -9.40 6.23
CA LEU A 230 -8.79 -8.39 6.56
C LEU A 230 -9.88 -9.03 7.43
N GLU A 231 -10.01 -8.56 8.66
CA GLU A 231 -10.93 -9.11 9.66
C GLU A 231 -12.24 -8.32 9.71
N GLU A 232 -12.13 -7.00 9.61
CA GLU A 232 -13.27 -6.08 9.68
C GLU A 232 -13.10 -4.94 8.67
N LEU A 233 -14.22 -4.45 8.13
CA LEU A 233 -14.33 -3.21 7.35
C LEU A 233 -15.70 -2.61 7.64
N LYS A 234 -15.73 -1.36 8.17
CA LYS A 234 -16.95 -0.67 8.64
C LYS A 234 -16.96 0.78 8.19
#